data_8f8b409d9f9d9bb6f035b62d267c9dbf
#
_entry.id   8f8b409d9f9d9bb6f035b62d267c9dbf
#
_cell.length_a   1.000
_cell.length_b   1.000
_cell.length_c   1.000
_cell.angle_alpha   90.00
_cell.angle_beta   90.00
_cell.angle_gamma   90.00
#
_symmetry.space_group_name_H-M   'P 1'
#
loop_
_entity.id
_entity.type
_entity.pdbx_description
1 polymer ?
#
loop_
_entity_poly.entity_id
_entity_poly.type
_entity_poly.pdbx_seq_one_letter_code
_entity_poly.pdbx_strand_id
1 'polypeptide(L)'
;MKSYFAPASTGNFSVGFDLLGAAFETLPGGPLLGDELVIIGEAADLSLTLSGRYVHQLPSDSSDNLVLQCFDAFEKKVGRTLPRLQLHLKKHLPVGSGLGSSACSIVVACYAFNDYFGSPLSSAELLQLTAECEGRVSGSVHYDNVAPSLHGGLQLMMPESAKLFRQLPWFEHWQVV
;
A
#
# COMPACT_ATOMS: atom_id res chain seq x y z
N MET A 1 14.07 3.98 -14.59
CA MET A 1 12.62 3.69 -14.42
C MET A 1 12.47 2.37 -13.69
N LYS A 2 11.73 2.34 -12.59
CA LYS A 2 11.39 1.12 -11.81
C LYS A 2 9.87 1.06 -11.62
N SER A 3 9.28 -0.13 -11.71
CA SER A 3 7.85 -0.36 -11.49
C SER A 3 7.66 -1.22 -10.25
N TYR A 4 6.65 -0.91 -9.45
CA TYR A 4 6.29 -1.56 -8.22
C TYR A 4 4.81 -1.88 -8.22
N PHE A 5 4.42 -2.95 -7.55
CA PHE A 5 3.06 -3.42 -7.45
C PHE A 5 2.72 -3.75 -6.00
N ALA A 6 1.52 -3.39 -5.58
CA ALA A 6 0.94 -3.87 -4.33
C ALA A 6 -0.42 -4.53 -4.61
N PRO A 7 -0.69 -5.68 -4.01
CA PRO A 7 -1.96 -6.38 -4.22
C PRO A 7 -3.10 -5.73 -3.44
N ALA A 8 -4.32 -5.95 -3.91
CA ALA A 8 -5.53 -5.73 -3.13
C ALA A 8 -5.49 -6.55 -1.83
N SER A 9 -6.18 -6.05 -0.82
CA SER A 9 -6.32 -6.72 0.45
C SER A 9 -7.72 -6.56 1.01
N THR A 10 -8.10 -7.43 1.94
CA THR A 10 -9.27 -7.22 2.78
C THR A 10 -8.85 -7.33 4.23
N GLY A 11 -9.26 -6.36 5.04
CA GLY A 11 -9.24 -6.42 6.49
C GLY A 11 -10.50 -7.06 7.05
N ASN A 12 -10.57 -7.20 8.37
CA ASN A 12 -11.75 -7.73 9.05
C ASN A 12 -12.19 -9.11 8.55
N PHE A 13 -11.21 -9.98 8.24
CA PHE A 13 -11.47 -11.27 7.66
C PHE A 13 -12.16 -12.21 8.67
N SER A 14 -13.47 -12.46 8.45
CA SER A 14 -14.31 -13.33 9.30
C SER A 14 -14.35 -12.86 10.77
N VAL A 15 -14.09 -13.76 11.71
CA VAL A 15 -14.08 -13.50 13.17
C VAL A 15 -12.89 -12.66 13.64
N GLY A 16 -11.95 -12.36 12.76
CA GLY A 16 -10.73 -11.61 13.05
C GLY A 16 -10.85 -10.11 12.79
N PHE A 17 -11.92 -9.47 13.26
CA PHE A 17 -12.13 -8.03 13.11
C PHE A 17 -10.92 -7.24 13.65
N ASP A 18 -10.38 -6.32 12.83
CA ASP A 18 -9.14 -5.55 13.08
C ASP A 18 -7.87 -6.41 13.28
N LEU A 19 -7.99 -7.75 13.27
CA LEU A 19 -6.88 -8.67 13.55
C LEU A 19 -6.47 -9.52 12.36
N LEU A 20 -7.40 -9.86 11.46
CA LEU A 20 -7.10 -10.69 10.30
C LEU A 20 -7.25 -9.91 9.01
N GLY A 21 -6.23 -10.00 8.17
CA GLY A 21 -6.25 -9.45 6.83
C GLY A 21 -5.61 -10.40 5.82
N ALA A 22 -6.12 -10.37 4.60
CA ALA A 22 -5.62 -11.21 3.51
C ALA A 22 -5.31 -10.40 2.26
N ALA A 23 -4.21 -10.72 1.59
CA ALA A 23 -3.93 -10.24 0.24
C ALA A 23 -4.61 -11.13 -0.79
N PHE A 24 -5.01 -10.53 -1.91
CA PHE A 24 -5.63 -11.25 -3.01
C PHE A 24 -4.67 -11.40 -4.18
N GLU A 25 -4.75 -12.56 -4.82
CA GLU A 25 -4.14 -12.83 -6.10
C GLU A 25 -5.25 -13.15 -7.10
N THR A 26 -5.10 -12.67 -8.33
CA THR A 26 -6.06 -12.98 -9.39
C THR A 26 -5.87 -14.40 -9.89
N LEU A 27 -6.98 -15.05 -10.26
CA LEU A 27 -6.90 -16.32 -10.99
C LEU A 27 -6.15 -16.14 -12.32
N PRO A 28 -5.51 -17.19 -12.83
CA PRO A 28 -4.79 -17.14 -14.10
C PRO A 28 -5.64 -16.54 -15.21
N GLY A 29 -5.11 -15.50 -15.89
CA GLY A 29 -5.81 -14.76 -16.94
C GLY A 29 -6.80 -13.68 -16.47
N GLY A 30 -6.95 -13.50 -15.15
CA GLY A 30 -7.75 -12.41 -14.59
C GLY A 30 -7.07 -11.03 -14.68
N PRO A 31 -7.81 -9.94 -14.48
CA PRO A 31 -7.26 -8.59 -14.46
C PRO A 31 -6.34 -8.40 -13.26
N LEU A 32 -5.37 -7.48 -13.39
CA LEU A 32 -4.50 -7.11 -12.28
C LEU A 32 -5.32 -6.58 -11.09
N LEU A 33 -5.17 -7.21 -9.94
CA LEU A 33 -5.90 -6.85 -8.72
C LEU A 33 -4.93 -6.21 -7.71
N GLY A 34 -4.65 -4.93 -7.94
CA GLY A 34 -3.70 -4.14 -7.17
C GLY A 34 -3.33 -2.88 -7.93
N ASP A 35 -2.58 -1.99 -7.30
CA ASP A 35 -2.11 -0.77 -7.94
C ASP A 35 -0.63 -0.87 -8.31
N GLU A 36 -0.24 -0.17 -9.36
CA GLU A 36 1.17 -0.04 -9.77
C GLU A 36 1.65 1.40 -9.59
N LEU A 37 2.85 1.55 -9.06
CA LEU A 37 3.57 2.82 -9.05
C LEU A 37 4.86 2.69 -9.86
N VAL A 38 5.04 3.59 -10.81
CA VAL A 38 6.27 3.69 -11.60
C VAL A 38 7.04 4.93 -11.15
N ILE A 39 8.28 4.73 -10.71
CA ILE A 39 9.25 5.80 -10.53
C ILE A 39 9.98 5.99 -11.85
N ILE A 40 9.70 7.09 -12.54
CA ILE A 40 10.28 7.41 -13.85
C ILE A 40 11.74 7.84 -13.68
N GLY A 41 12.00 8.67 -12.68
CA GLY A 41 13.35 9.15 -12.34
C GLY A 41 13.29 10.34 -11.39
N GLU A 42 14.47 10.90 -11.11
CA GLU A 42 14.61 12.14 -10.36
C GLU A 42 14.20 13.34 -11.24
N ALA A 43 13.65 14.39 -10.60
CA ALA A 43 13.15 15.60 -11.23
C ALA A 43 13.42 16.84 -10.36
N ALA A 44 13.20 18.03 -10.92
CA ALA A 44 13.29 19.27 -10.14
C ALA A 44 12.21 19.35 -9.06
N ASP A 45 10.99 18.92 -9.42
CA ASP A 45 9.83 18.94 -8.53
C ASP A 45 9.21 17.54 -8.41
N LEU A 46 8.59 17.28 -7.26
CA LEU A 46 7.80 16.06 -7.06
C LEU A 46 6.52 16.15 -7.90
N SER A 47 6.34 15.22 -8.81
CA SER A 47 5.19 15.19 -9.71
C SER A 47 4.59 13.80 -9.84
N LEU A 48 3.27 13.77 -10.01
CA LEU A 48 2.49 12.54 -10.12
C LEU A 48 1.56 12.62 -11.33
N THR A 49 1.67 11.65 -12.23
CA THR A 49 0.70 11.40 -13.29
C THR A 49 -0.13 10.18 -12.94
N LEU A 50 -1.37 10.15 -13.41
CA LEU A 50 -2.35 9.14 -13.05
C LEU A 50 -2.91 8.46 -14.30
N SER A 51 -3.14 7.14 -14.24
CA SER A 51 -3.88 6.37 -15.21
C SER A 51 -4.58 5.17 -14.55
N GLY A 52 -5.25 4.35 -15.34
CA GLY A 52 -5.92 3.16 -14.84
C GLY A 52 -7.45 3.29 -14.82
N ARG A 53 -8.11 2.16 -14.63
CA ARG A 53 -9.57 2.02 -14.76
C ARG A 53 -10.35 2.94 -13.81
N TYR A 54 -9.81 3.18 -12.61
CA TYR A 54 -10.49 3.91 -11.54
C TYR A 54 -9.86 5.27 -11.22
N VAL A 55 -9.02 5.80 -12.11
CA VAL A 55 -8.39 7.11 -11.96
C VAL A 55 -9.40 8.24 -11.72
N HIS A 56 -10.59 8.14 -12.32
CA HIS A 56 -11.67 9.12 -12.19
C HIS A 56 -12.27 9.21 -10.77
N GLN A 57 -11.96 8.26 -9.89
CA GLN A 57 -12.40 8.25 -8.50
C GLN A 57 -11.39 8.91 -7.54
N LEU A 58 -10.21 9.27 -8.03
CA LEU A 58 -9.18 9.93 -7.24
C LEU A 58 -9.48 11.43 -7.11
N PRO A 59 -8.97 12.09 -6.05
CA PRO A 59 -9.09 13.54 -5.91
C PRO A 59 -8.56 14.28 -7.14
N SER A 60 -9.24 15.36 -7.52
CA SER A 60 -8.83 16.22 -8.64
C SER A 60 -7.61 17.07 -8.30
N ASP A 61 -7.44 17.44 -7.03
CA ASP A 61 -6.23 18.12 -6.55
C ASP A 61 -5.14 17.07 -6.29
N SER A 62 -4.01 17.26 -6.95
CA SER A 62 -2.86 16.36 -6.79
C SER A 62 -2.29 16.38 -5.37
N SER A 63 -2.39 17.49 -4.63
CA SER A 63 -1.92 17.59 -3.25
C SER A 63 -2.66 16.66 -2.28
N ASP A 64 -3.90 16.30 -2.61
CA ASP A 64 -4.71 15.37 -1.84
C ASP A 64 -4.42 13.89 -2.18
N ASN A 65 -3.53 13.65 -3.15
CA ASN A 65 -3.20 12.29 -3.55
C ASN A 65 -2.34 11.58 -2.49
N LEU A 66 -2.76 10.38 -2.08
CA LEU A 66 -2.10 9.59 -1.05
C LEU A 66 -0.63 9.28 -1.37
N VAL A 67 -0.27 9.11 -2.65
CA VAL A 67 1.11 8.83 -3.06
C VAL A 67 2.03 10.00 -2.71
N LEU A 68 1.61 11.24 -2.96
CA LEU A 68 2.40 12.43 -2.62
C LEU A 68 2.49 12.63 -1.10
N GLN A 69 1.39 12.41 -0.38
CA GLN A 69 1.39 12.44 1.08
C GLN A 69 2.29 11.36 1.70
N CYS A 70 2.37 10.18 1.07
CA CYS A 70 3.31 9.12 1.46
C CYS A 70 4.77 9.52 1.22
N PHE A 71 5.07 10.28 0.17
CA PHE A 71 6.43 10.77 -0.05
C PHE A 71 6.88 11.70 1.08
N ASP A 72 6.03 12.66 1.46
CA ASP A 72 6.31 13.59 2.56
C ASP A 72 6.47 12.87 3.91
N ALA A 73 5.61 11.87 4.17
CA ALA A 73 5.69 11.06 5.37
C ALA A 73 6.97 10.22 5.40
N PHE A 74 7.36 9.64 4.25
CA PHE A 74 8.58 8.86 4.11
C PHE A 74 9.83 9.74 4.30
N GLU A 75 9.89 10.91 3.64
CA GLU A 75 10.99 11.88 3.81
C GLU A 75 11.18 12.27 5.26
N LYS A 76 10.06 12.58 5.95
CA LYS A 76 10.07 12.91 7.38
C LYS A 76 10.55 11.73 8.24
N LYS A 77 10.12 10.50 7.94
CA LYS A 77 10.53 9.28 8.69
C LYS A 77 12.01 9.00 8.54
N VAL A 78 12.56 9.18 7.34
CA VAL A 78 14.00 8.98 7.05
C VAL A 78 14.86 10.10 7.65
N GLY A 79 14.28 11.28 7.93
CA GLY A 79 14.95 12.40 8.58
C GLY A 79 15.96 13.15 7.72
N ARG A 80 15.84 13.06 6.39
CA ARG A 80 16.68 13.80 5.43
C ARG A 80 15.87 14.19 4.21
N THR A 81 16.24 15.31 3.57
CA THR A 81 15.68 15.71 2.27
C THR A 81 16.06 14.71 1.20
N LEU A 82 15.07 14.27 0.43
CA LEU A 82 15.22 13.31 -0.64
C LEU A 82 15.11 14.00 -2.02
N PRO A 83 15.80 13.48 -3.05
CA PRO A 83 15.57 13.91 -4.43
C PRO A 83 14.09 13.84 -4.80
N ARG A 84 13.60 14.85 -5.50
CA ARG A 84 12.23 14.87 -6.02
C ARG A 84 12.09 13.89 -7.18
N LEU A 85 10.90 13.30 -7.32
CA LEU A 85 10.65 12.21 -8.26
C LEU A 85 9.54 12.55 -9.22
N GLN A 86 9.66 12.06 -10.45
CA GLN A 86 8.56 11.95 -11.39
C GLN A 86 7.93 10.57 -11.25
N LEU A 87 6.64 10.56 -10.90
CA LEU A 87 5.86 9.37 -10.54
C LEU A 87 4.71 9.14 -11.51
N HIS A 88 4.32 7.88 -11.68
CA HIS A 88 3.12 7.49 -12.39
C HIS A 88 2.37 6.39 -11.65
N LEU A 89 1.16 6.69 -11.16
CA LEU A 89 0.28 5.71 -10.50
C LEU A 89 -0.75 5.17 -11.49
N LYS A 90 -0.84 3.83 -11.58
CA LYS A 90 -1.90 3.14 -12.31
C LYS A 90 -2.92 2.60 -11.31
N LYS A 91 -4.08 3.26 -11.24
CA LYS A 91 -5.15 2.92 -10.31
C LYS A 91 -6.05 1.83 -10.88
N HIS A 92 -5.87 0.60 -10.40
CA HIS A 92 -6.63 -0.56 -10.87
C HIS A 92 -7.73 -1.00 -9.88
N LEU A 93 -7.70 -0.51 -8.63
CA LEU A 93 -8.70 -0.84 -7.62
C LEU A 93 -9.74 0.26 -7.46
N PRO A 94 -11.03 -0.09 -7.40
CA PRO A 94 -12.09 0.87 -7.12
C PRO A 94 -11.99 1.41 -5.69
N VAL A 95 -12.25 2.69 -5.51
CA VAL A 95 -12.25 3.34 -4.20
C VAL A 95 -13.50 2.93 -3.42
N GLY A 96 -13.37 2.63 -2.13
CA GLY A 96 -14.49 2.31 -1.25
C GLY A 96 -15.14 0.93 -1.50
N SER A 97 -14.45 0.01 -2.15
CA SER A 97 -14.97 -1.31 -2.54
C SER A 97 -14.75 -2.44 -1.52
N GLY A 98 -14.10 -2.17 -0.39
CA GLY A 98 -13.70 -3.23 0.56
C GLY A 98 -12.45 -4.02 0.15
N LEU A 99 -11.78 -3.61 -0.96
CA LEU A 99 -10.57 -4.26 -1.47
C LEU A 99 -9.26 -3.59 -1.00
N GLY A 100 -9.31 -2.83 0.08
CA GLY A 100 -8.13 -2.15 0.62
C GLY A 100 -7.49 -1.16 -0.37
N SER A 101 -8.33 -0.44 -1.15
CA SER A 101 -7.85 0.42 -2.26
C SER A 101 -6.92 1.55 -1.81
N SER A 102 -7.17 2.20 -0.67
CA SER A 102 -6.27 3.20 -0.07
C SER A 102 -4.98 2.56 0.43
N ALA A 103 -5.11 1.48 1.22
CA ALA A 103 -3.97 0.73 1.73
C ALA A 103 -3.05 0.26 0.60
N CYS A 104 -3.61 -0.24 -0.51
CA CYS A 104 -2.86 -0.67 -1.68
C CYS A 104 -2.02 0.47 -2.29
N SER A 105 -2.62 1.65 -2.54
CA SER A 105 -1.91 2.82 -3.07
C SER A 105 -0.82 3.32 -2.10
N ILE A 106 -1.08 3.30 -0.79
CA ILE A 106 -0.13 3.69 0.25
C ILE A 106 1.03 2.71 0.32
N VAL A 107 0.74 1.39 0.32
CA VAL A 107 1.76 0.34 0.38
C VAL A 107 2.67 0.40 -0.83
N VAL A 108 2.12 0.48 -2.05
CA VAL A 108 2.95 0.55 -3.25
C VAL A 108 3.85 1.80 -3.24
N ALA A 109 3.35 2.95 -2.75
CA ALA A 109 4.12 4.18 -2.64
C ALA A 109 5.26 4.06 -1.62
N CYS A 110 4.96 3.70 -0.38
CA CYS A 110 5.96 3.59 0.68
C CYS A 110 7.02 2.51 0.37
N TYR A 111 6.60 1.36 -0.16
CA TYR A 111 7.54 0.31 -0.58
C TYR A 111 8.45 0.79 -1.72
N ALA A 112 7.87 1.43 -2.74
CA ALA A 112 8.63 1.96 -3.88
C ALA A 112 9.68 2.98 -3.43
N PHE A 113 9.32 3.91 -2.55
CA PHE A 113 10.26 4.90 -2.02
C PHE A 113 11.36 4.22 -1.18
N ASN A 114 10.99 3.28 -0.31
CA ASN A 114 11.97 2.57 0.49
C ASN A 114 12.99 1.84 -0.38
N ASP A 115 12.55 1.07 -1.37
CA ASP A 115 13.44 0.36 -2.30
C ASP A 115 14.27 1.32 -3.17
N TYR A 116 13.65 2.37 -3.69
CA TYR A 116 14.33 3.32 -4.58
C TYR A 116 15.48 4.06 -3.89
N PHE A 117 15.29 4.42 -2.63
CA PHE A 117 16.30 5.14 -1.83
C PHE A 117 17.24 4.23 -1.02
N GLY A 118 17.32 2.93 -1.37
CA GLY A 118 18.26 1.98 -0.80
C GLY A 118 17.83 1.36 0.52
N SER A 119 16.54 1.23 0.75
CA SER A 119 15.91 0.55 1.90
C SER A 119 16.34 1.13 3.27
N PRO A 120 16.21 2.45 3.48
CA PRO A 120 16.59 3.06 4.75
C PRO A 120 15.71 2.63 5.94
N LEU A 121 14.49 2.16 5.69
CA LEU A 121 13.57 1.66 6.71
C LEU A 121 13.60 0.12 6.73
N SER A 122 13.63 -0.44 7.92
CA SER A 122 13.38 -1.87 8.14
C SER A 122 11.94 -2.24 7.78
N SER A 123 11.66 -3.55 7.61
CA SER A 123 10.32 -4.04 7.32
C SER A 123 9.27 -3.61 8.37
N ALA A 124 9.66 -3.59 9.66
CA ALA A 124 8.78 -3.14 10.74
C ALA A 124 8.49 -1.64 10.68
N GLU A 125 9.52 -0.82 10.43
CA GLU A 125 9.35 0.64 10.28
C GLU A 125 8.54 1.00 9.04
N LEU A 126 8.72 0.26 7.94
CA LEU A 126 7.93 0.44 6.72
C LEU A 126 6.46 0.09 6.94
N LEU A 127 6.18 -1.04 7.61
CA LEU A 127 4.81 -1.41 7.97
C LEU A 127 4.16 -0.35 8.89
N GLN A 128 4.89 0.13 9.88
CA GLN A 128 4.41 1.19 10.76
C GLN A 128 4.07 2.47 9.97
N LEU A 129 4.97 2.88 9.07
CA LEU A 129 4.74 4.07 8.23
C LEU A 129 3.49 3.91 7.34
N THR A 130 3.30 2.73 6.71
CA THR A 130 2.11 2.48 5.88
C THR A 130 0.82 2.54 6.71
N ALA A 131 0.82 1.98 7.92
CA ALA A 131 -0.33 2.03 8.82
C ALA A 131 -0.61 3.45 9.34
N GLU A 132 0.42 4.24 9.64
CA GLU A 132 0.27 5.65 10.00
C GLU A 132 -0.31 6.50 8.86
N CYS A 133 0.10 6.23 7.61
CA CYS A 133 -0.47 6.88 6.43
C CYS A 133 -1.93 6.49 6.21
N GLU A 134 -2.27 5.19 6.32
CA GLU A 134 -3.65 4.71 6.20
C GLU A 134 -4.54 5.26 7.33
N GLY A 135 -4.02 5.36 8.54
CA GLY A 135 -4.72 5.93 9.69
C GLY A 135 -5.15 7.39 9.51
N ARG A 136 -4.45 8.17 8.68
CA ARG A 136 -4.86 9.54 8.32
C ARG A 136 -6.11 9.56 7.43
N VAL A 137 -6.33 8.51 6.66
CA VAL A 137 -7.48 8.35 5.77
C VAL A 137 -8.66 7.74 6.49
N SER A 138 -8.44 6.66 7.25
CA SER A 138 -9.48 5.88 7.93
C SER A 138 -9.88 6.44 9.30
N GLY A 139 -9.05 7.34 9.88
CA GLY A 139 -9.30 7.94 11.20
C GLY A 139 -8.67 7.18 12.37
N SER A 140 -8.14 5.98 12.15
CA SER A 140 -7.45 5.17 13.16
C SER A 140 -6.39 4.26 12.52
N VAL A 141 -5.34 3.95 13.28
CA VAL A 141 -4.23 3.12 12.79
C VAL A 141 -4.61 1.65 12.87
N HIS A 142 -4.81 1.03 11.72
CA HIS A 142 -5.06 -0.40 11.57
C HIS A 142 -4.04 -1.03 10.63
N TYR A 143 -3.73 -2.30 10.84
CA TYR A 143 -2.73 -3.04 10.08
C TYR A 143 -3.34 -4.10 9.15
N ASP A 144 -4.61 -4.43 9.34
CA ASP A 144 -5.31 -5.55 8.71
C ASP A 144 -5.42 -5.46 7.18
N ASN A 145 -5.35 -4.26 6.60
CA ASN A 145 -5.25 -4.04 5.15
C ASN A 145 -3.80 -3.83 4.69
N VAL A 146 -3.01 -3.02 5.41
CA VAL A 146 -1.66 -2.67 4.96
C VAL A 146 -0.68 -3.85 5.13
N ALA A 147 -0.80 -4.66 6.19
CA ALA A 147 0.12 -5.77 6.41
C ALA A 147 0.00 -6.85 5.32
N PRO A 148 -1.19 -7.35 4.95
CA PRO A 148 -1.28 -8.32 3.86
C PRO A 148 -0.93 -7.71 2.51
N SER A 149 -1.26 -6.45 2.23
CA SER A 149 -0.84 -5.79 0.99
C SER A 149 0.69 -5.66 0.88
N LEU A 150 1.40 -5.46 2.02
CA LEU A 150 2.86 -5.32 2.05
C LEU A 150 3.59 -6.67 2.05
N HIS A 151 3.08 -7.67 2.79
CA HIS A 151 3.77 -8.94 3.03
C HIS A 151 3.15 -10.14 2.30
N GLY A 152 1.97 -9.96 1.72
CA GLY A 152 1.20 -11.04 1.08
C GLY A 152 0.50 -11.96 2.07
N GLY A 153 -0.31 -12.87 1.54
CA GLY A 153 -0.95 -13.95 2.28
C GLY A 153 -1.97 -13.53 3.33
N LEU A 154 -2.24 -14.44 4.25
CA LEU A 154 -3.12 -14.22 5.41
C LEU A 154 -2.29 -13.79 6.62
N GLN A 155 -2.57 -12.62 7.15
CA GLN A 155 -1.85 -12.00 8.26
C GLN A 155 -2.72 -11.90 9.50
N LEU A 156 -2.22 -12.37 10.64
CA LEU A 156 -2.79 -12.16 11.96
C LEU A 156 -2.04 -11.03 12.65
N MET A 157 -2.74 -9.96 12.97
CA MET A 157 -2.19 -8.84 13.75
C MET A 157 -2.11 -9.20 15.22
N MET A 158 -0.99 -8.87 15.85
CA MET A 158 -0.72 -9.14 17.27
C MET A 158 -0.20 -7.86 17.95
N PRO A 159 -1.07 -6.84 18.13
CA PRO A 159 -0.66 -5.51 18.57
C PRO A 159 0.06 -5.50 19.94
N GLU A 160 -0.21 -6.47 20.80
CA GLU A 160 0.42 -6.60 22.12
C GLU A 160 1.71 -7.46 22.12
N SER A 161 2.12 -7.97 20.94
CA SER A 161 3.29 -8.82 20.80
C SER A 161 4.51 -8.05 20.32
N ALA A 162 5.71 -8.53 20.65
CA ALA A 162 6.97 -8.03 20.08
C ALA A 162 7.03 -8.19 18.55
N LYS A 163 6.23 -9.10 17.99
CA LYS A 163 5.99 -9.23 16.54
C LYS A 163 4.60 -8.68 16.26
N LEU A 164 4.52 -7.57 15.55
CA LEU A 164 3.27 -6.89 15.19
C LEU A 164 2.29 -7.78 14.40
N PHE A 165 2.78 -8.76 13.68
CA PHE A 165 1.96 -9.67 12.87
C PHE A 165 2.59 -11.05 12.75
N ARG A 166 1.77 -12.04 12.37
CA ARG A 166 2.16 -13.41 12.04
C ARG A 166 1.45 -13.85 10.77
N GLN A 167 2.22 -14.36 9.80
CA GLN A 167 1.64 -15.02 8.64
C GLN A 167 1.02 -16.36 9.05
N LEU A 168 -0.22 -16.56 8.66
CA LEU A 168 -0.95 -17.81 8.84
C LEU A 168 -0.88 -18.67 7.56
N PRO A 169 -1.00 -20.00 7.67
CA PRO A 169 -1.11 -20.87 6.50
C PRO A 169 -2.37 -20.52 5.72
N TRP A 170 -2.25 -20.51 4.40
CA TRP A 170 -3.36 -20.34 3.46
C TRP A 170 -3.57 -21.64 2.71
N PHE A 171 -4.83 -21.97 2.44
CA PHE A 171 -5.16 -23.19 1.69
C PHE A 171 -5.27 -22.83 0.21
N GLU A 172 -4.46 -23.48 -0.65
CA GLU A 172 -4.35 -23.19 -2.09
C GLU A 172 -5.66 -23.27 -2.87
N HIS A 173 -6.67 -23.95 -2.30
CA HIS A 173 -7.98 -24.13 -2.92
C HIS A 173 -9.03 -23.11 -2.49
N TRP A 174 -8.69 -22.16 -1.61
CA TRP A 174 -9.64 -21.15 -1.18
C TRP A 174 -9.73 -20.03 -2.20
N GLN A 175 -10.95 -19.76 -2.63
CA GLN A 175 -11.28 -18.66 -3.53
C GLN A 175 -12.27 -17.74 -2.83
N VAL A 176 -12.10 -16.44 -3.05
CA VAL A 176 -13.06 -15.43 -2.63
C VAL A 176 -13.89 -15.06 -3.87
N VAL A 177 -15.20 -15.16 -3.74
CA VAL A 177 -16.16 -14.87 -4.82
C VAL A 177 -16.98 -13.65 -4.47
#